data_1a45322a45828c6c59beaa3a17d36536
#
_entry.id   1a45322a45828c6c59beaa3a17d36536
#
_cell.length_a   1.000
_cell.length_b   1.000
_cell.length_c   1.000
_cell.angle_alpha   90.00
_cell.angle_beta   90.00
_cell.angle_gamma   90.00
#
_symmetry.space_group_name_H-M   'P 1'
#
loop_
_entity.id
_entity.type
_entity.pdbx_description
1 polymer ?
#
loop_
_entity_poly.entity_id
_entity_poly.type
_entity_poly.pdbx_seq_one_letter_code
_entity_poly.pdbx_strand_id
1 'polypeptide(L)'
;MQTIRFFAILVAAATEMAAETAPTRRLLVNIPARKIALVEDGKVLKVYSVAVGKKSTPSPSGAFHIASHVVNPTYSHAGKVVGPGPANPVGTRWMSLGYKGYGLHGTNHPESIGHAASHGCIRMRNQDVEELFQLVRVGDEVDLIKDPTPEEANLFTEAGPEQMVSEQIRAERLQAKAESADITIVGGME
;
A
#
# COMPACT_ATOMS: atom_id res chain seq x y z
N MET A 1 -43.34 65.27 -2.91
CA MET A 1 -43.32 63.97 -2.22
C MET A 1 -42.60 62.98 -3.11
N GLN A 2 -41.32 62.72 -2.85
CA GLN A 2 -40.47 61.78 -3.62
C GLN A 2 -40.31 60.49 -2.79
N THR A 3 -40.86 59.39 -3.32
CA THR A 3 -40.78 58.08 -2.74
C THR A 3 -39.48 57.39 -3.20
N ILE A 4 -38.53 57.22 -2.27
CA ILE A 4 -37.27 56.50 -2.50
C ILE A 4 -37.57 54.97 -2.37
N ARG A 5 -37.41 54.20 -3.47
CA ARG A 5 -37.51 52.78 -3.47
C ARG A 5 -36.15 52.17 -3.19
N PHE A 6 -35.97 51.56 -2.00
CA PHE A 6 -34.81 50.75 -1.69
C PHE A 6 -34.91 49.43 -2.43
N PHE A 7 -33.97 49.16 -3.33
CA PHE A 7 -33.79 47.87 -3.96
C PHE A 7 -32.82 47.05 -3.09
N ALA A 8 -33.34 46.08 -2.39
CA ALA A 8 -32.53 45.14 -1.66
C ALA A 8 -31.95 44.08 -2.62
N ILE A 9 -30.64 44.15 -2.86
CA ILE A 9 -29.90 43.10 -3.59
C ILE A 9 -29.63 41.97 -2.64
N LEU A 10 -30.33 40.83 -2.82
CA LEU A 10 -30.10 39.60 -2.12
C LEU A 10 -28.92 38.89 -2.82
N VAL A 11 -27.72 38.98 -2.24
CA VAL A 11 -26.56 38.20 -2.69
C VAL A 11 -26.71 36.78 -2.13
N ALA A 12 -27.14 35.83 -2.96
CA ALA A 12 -27.11 34.42 -2.63
C ALA A 12 -25.67 33.92 -2.73
N ALA A 13 -25.02 33.73 -1.60
CA ALA A 13 -23.74 33.01 -1.53
C ALA A 13 -23.99 31.54 -1.81
N ALA A 14 -23.70 31.08 -3.03
CA ALA A 14 -23.63 29.68 -3.35
C ALA A 14 -22.35 29.10 -2.68
N THR A 15 -22.54 28.42 -1.57
CA THR A 15 -21.49 27.57 -0.97
C THR A 15 -21.33 26.36 -1.88
N GLU A 16 -20.35 26.38 -2.77
CA GLU A 16 -19.86 25.18 -3.45
C GLU A 16 -19.32 24.23 -2.37
N MET A 17 -20.11 23.22 -2.02
CA MET A 17 -19.61 22.05 -1.31
C MET A 17 -18.68 21.32 -2.29
N ALA A 18 -17.37 21.54 -2.13
CA ALA A 18 -16.37 20.69 -2.75
C ALA A 18 -16.65 19.26 -2.28
N ALA A 19 -17.10 18.41 -3.19
CA ALA A 19 -17.21 16.99 -2.94
C ALA A 19 -15.78 16.49 -2.65
N GLU A 20 -15.50 16.18 -1.39
CA GLU A 20 -14.25 15.55 -0.97
C GLU A 20 -14.19 14.20 -1.67
N THR A 21 -13.40 14.10 -2.74
CA THR A 21 -13.20 12.85 -3.47
C THR A 21 -12.50 11.89 -2.54
N ALA A 22 -13.08 10.70 -2.35
CA ALA A 22 -12.45 9.66 -1.55
C ALA A 22 -11.02 9.41 -2.09
N PRO A 23 -10.03 9.19 -1.19
CA PRO A 23 -8.65 8.98 -1.62
C PRO A 23 -8.55 7.81 -2.59
N THR A 24 -7.80 8.02 -3.67
CA THR A 24 -7.56 6.99 -4.69
C THR A 24 -6.52 6.01 -4.16
N ARG A 25 -6.99 4.81 -3.82
CA ARG A 25 -6.15 3.76 -3.24
C ARG A 25 -5.93 2.63 -4.24
N ARG A 26 -4.67 2.16 -4.36
CA ARG A 26 -4.31 1.03 -5.19
C ARG A 26 -3.16 0.22 -4.61
N LEU A 27 -3.09 -1.04 -4.98
CA LEU A 27 -1.98 -1.94 -4.70
C LEU A 27 -1.13 -2.11 -5.95
N LEU A 28 0.17 -1.95 -5.82
CA LEU A 28 1.13 -2.26 -6.87
C LEU A 28 1.94 -3.49 -6.46
N VAL A 29 1.91 -4.54 -7.26
CA VAL A 29 2.70 -5.76 -7.04
C VAL A 29 3.82 -5.82 -8.06
N ASN A 30 5.05 -5.55 -7.66
CA ASN A 30 6.24 -5.74 -8.48
C ASN A 30 6.64 -7.22 -8.41
N ILE A 31 6.26 -7.99 -9.45
CA ILE A 31 6.50 -9.44 -9.51
C ILE A 31 8.01 -9.77 -9.48
N PRO A 32 8.88 -9.12 -10.29
CA PRO A 32 10.33 -9.35 -10.23
C PRO A 32 10.96 -9.02 -8.89
N ALA A 33 10.57 -7.89 -8.27
CA ALA A 33 11.10 -7.47 -6.97
C ALA A 33 10.47 -8.24 -5.78
N ARG A 34 9.35 -8.97 -6.00
CA ARG A 34 8.61 -9.71 -4.97
C ARG A 34 8.19 -8.79 -3.82
N LYS A 35 7.65 -7.65 -4.19
CA LYS A 35 7.14 -6.64 -3.25
C LYS A 35 5.75 -6.20 -3.64
N ILE A 36 4.96 -5.79 -2.66
CA ILE A 36 3.67 -5.12 -2.84
C ILE A 36 3.72 -3.78 -2.14
N ALA A 37 3.28 -2.73 -2.80
CA ALA A 37 3.15 -1.39 -2.25
C ALA A 37 1.67 -1.01 -2.17
N LEU A 38 1.25 -0.45 -1.03
CA LEU A 38 0.00 0.28 -0.89
C LEU A 38 0.26 1.74 -1.24
N VAL A 39 -0.45 2.24 -2.24
CA VAL A 39 -0.34 3.63 -2.72
C VAL A 39 -1.68 4.33 -2.52
N GLU A 40 -1.65 5.54 -1.98
CA GLU A 40 -2.81 6.41 -1.81
C GLU A 40 -2.45 7.81 -2.31
N ASP A 41 -3.26 8.36 -3.21
CA ASP A 41 -3.05 9.66 -3.85
C ASP A 41 -1.63 9.84 -4.43
N GLY A 42 -1.12 8.78 -5.04
CA GLY A 42 0.21 8.73 -5.65
C GLY A 42 1.37 8.56 -4.67
N LYS A 43 1.12 8.48 -3.37
CA LYS A 43 2.15 8.29 -2.34
C LYS A 43 2.18 6.85 -1.84
N VAL A 44 3.37 6.29 -1.71
CA VAL A 44 3.57 4.97 -1.11
C VAL A 44 3.36 5.08 0.40
N LEU A 45 2.36 4.38 0.92
CA LEU A 45 2.09 4.31 2.35
C LEU A 45 2.86 3.19 3.02
N LYS A 46 2.91 2.01 2.37
CA LYS A 46 3.56 0.82 2.90
C LYS A 46 4.08 -0.08 1.79
N VAL A 47 5.15 -0.81 2.10
CA VAL A 47 5.73 -1.82 1.21
C VAL A 47 5.93 -3.11 1.99
N TYR A 48 5.49 -4.24 1.43
CA TYR A 48 5.66 -5.56 2.02
C TYR A 48 6.41 -6.49 1.06
N SER A 49 7.18 -7.41 1.62
CA SER A 49 7.77 -8.51 0.87
C SER A 49 6.72 -9.60 0.64
N VAL A 50 6.69 -10.17 -0.57
CA VAL A 50 5.71 -11.19 -0.95
C VAL A 50 6.37 -12.40 -1.62
N ALA A 51 5.66 -13.53 -1.67
CA ALA A 51 6.00 -14.59 -2.61
C ALA A 51 5.07 -14.53 -3.81
N VAL A 52 5.65 -14.78 -4.98
CA VAL A 52 4.95 -14.76 -6.27
C VAL A 52 4.94 -16.14 -6.92
N GLY A 53 4.24 -16.28 -8.04
CA GLY A 53 4.21 -17.50 -8.82
C GLY A 53 5.59 -17.95 -9.29
N LYS A 54 5.85 -19.25 -9.20
CA LYS A 54 7.06 -19.87 -9.76
C LYS A 54 7.01 -19.85 -11.30
N LYS A 55 8.15 -20.05 -11.96
CA LYS A 55 8.28 -20.01 -13.42
C LYS A 55 7.27 -20.91 -14.16
N SER A 56 6.94 -22.09 -13.61
CA SER A 56 5.97 -23.03 -14.18
C SER A 56 4.50 -22.65 -13.96
N THR A 57 4.22 -21.79 -12.99
CA THR A 57 2.88 -21.29 -12.64
C THR A 57 3.00 -19.81 -12.26
N PRO A 58 3.28 -18.91 -13.23
CA PRO A 58 3.55 -17.51 -12.94
C PRO A 58 2.32 -16.80 -12.38
N SER A 59 2.55 -15.76 -11.60
CA SER A 59 1.48 -14.82 -11.26
C SER A 59 0.95 -14.16 -12.52
N PRO A 60 -0.36 -13.92 -12.64
CA PRO A 60 -0.91 -13.14 -13.74
C PRO A 60 -0.34 -11.72 -13.69
N SER A 61 -0.30 -11.04 -14.83
CA SER A 61 0.05 -9.62 -14.90
C SER A 61 -1.13 -8.82 -15.48
N GLY A 62 -1.23 -7.55 -15.10
CA GLY A 62 -2.29 -6.64 -15.53
C GLY A 62 -3.03 -6.01 -14.36
N ALA A 63 -4.10 -5.29 -14.69
CA ALA A 63 -4.95 -4.60 -13.73
C ALA A 63 -6.08 -5.52 -13.24
N PHE A 64 -6.27 -5.57 -11.95
CA PHE A 64 -7.30 -6.31 -11.23
C PHE A 64 -7.93 -5.40 -10.18
N HIS A 65 -8.85 -5.93 -9.39
CA HIS A 65 -9.39 -5.26 -8.21
C HIS A 65 -9.65 -6.29 -7.10
N ILE A 66 -9.73 -5.82 -5.88
CA ILE A 66 -10.15 -6.66 -4.76
C ILE A 66 -11.64 -6.98 -4.92
N ALA A 67 -11.95 -8.23 -5.24
CA ALA A 67 -13.34 -8.67 -5.47
C ALA A 67 -14.03 -9.15 -4.18
N SER A 68 -13.26 -9.66 -3.22
CA SER A 68 -13.80 -10.10 -1.93
C SER A 68 -12.72 -10.18 -0.86
N HIS A 69 -13.15 -10.05 0.39
CA HIS A 69 -12.37 -10.18 1.61
C HIS A 69 -12.87 -11.34 2.47
N VAL A 70 -11.97 -12.21 2.94
CA VAL A 70 -12.32 -13.32 3.84
C VAL A 70 -11.34 -13.40 5.00
N VAL A 71 -11.87 -13.39 6.21
CA VAL A 71 -11.13 -13.63 7.45
C VAL A 71 -11.16 -15.12 7.76
N ASN A 72 -10.02 -15.69 8.13
CA ASN A 72 -9.88 -17.10 8.46
C ASN A 72 -10.48 -18.02 7.38
N PRO A 73 -9.97 -17.94 6.13
CA PRO A 73 -10.52 -18.68 5.01
C PRO A 73 -10.36 -20.20 5.19
N THR A 74 -11.25 -20.95 4.60
CA THR A 74 -11.04 -22.38 4.36
C THR A 74 -10.33 -22.57 3.01
N TYR A 75 -9.18 -23.24 3.01
CA TYR A 75 -8.51 -23.62 1.78
C TYR A 75 -9.21 -24.82 1.14
N SER A 76 -9.49 -24.73 -0.15
CA SER A 76 -10.02 -25.86 -0.94
C SER A 76 -9.37 -25.87 -2.32
N HIS A 77 -8.63 -26.95 -2.62
CA HIS A 77 -8.00 -27.13 -3.92
C HIS A 77 -7.71 -28.61 -4.20
N ALA A 78 -8.03 -29.08 -5.41
CA ALA A 78 -7.76 -30.44 -5.88
C ALA A 78 -8.22 -31.54 -4.87
N GLY A 79 -9.43 -31.38 -4.31
CA GLY A 79 -10.00 -32.34 -3.36
C GLY A 79 -9.45 -32.22 -1.92
N LYS A 80 -8.43 -31.40 -1.69
CA LYS A 80 -7.92 -31.11 -0.34
C LYS A 80 -8.67 -29.94 0.27
N VAL A 81 -9.21 -30.13 1.47
CA VAL A 81 -9.85 -29.09 2.26
C VAL A 81 -9.11 -28.92 3.58
N VAL A 82 -8.73 -27.67 3.92
CA VAL A 82 -8.07 -27.34 5.19
C VAL A 82 -8.81 -26.16 5.80
N GLY A 83 -9.36 -26.34 6.99
CA GLY A 83 -10.02 -25.29 7.75
C GLY A 83 -9.06 -24.18 8.23
N PRO A 84 -9.59 -23.13 8.86
CA PRO A 84 -8.79 -22.10 9.50
C PRO A 84 -7.81 -22.68 10.53
N GLY A 85 -6.62 -22.10 10.63
CA GLY A 85 -5.61 -22.51 11.61
C GLY A 85 -4.19 -22.52 11.04
N PRO A 86 -3.19 -22.90 11.88
CA PRO A 86 -1.77 -22.83 11.53
C PRO A 86 -1.37 -23.67 10.31
N ALA A 87 -2.11 -24.74 10.02
CA ALA A 87 -1.85 -25.62 8.89
C ALA A 87 -2.44 -25.12 7.56
N ASN A 88 -3.20 -24.00 7.58
CA ASN A 88 -3.89 -23.52 6.40
C ASN A 88 -2.90 -22.86 5.42
N PRO A 89 -2.78 -23.35 4.17
CA PRO A 89 -1.85 -22.79 3.18
C PRO A 89 -2.11 -21.34 2.78
N VAL A 90 -3.35 -20.84 2.95
CA VAL A 90 -3.72 -19.46 2.63
C VAL A 90 -3.78 -18.56 3.86
N GLY A 91 -3.32 -19.07 5.00
CA GLY A 91 -3.15 -18.28 6.23
C GLY A 91 -4.44 -17.71 6.79
N THR A 92 -4.33 -16.52 7.37
CA THR A 92 -5.39 -15.89 8.15
C THR A 92 -6.32 -14.97 7.36
N ARG A 93 -5.92 -14.53 6.17
CA ARG A 93 -6.69 -13.61 5.31
C ARG A 93 -6.59 -14.02 3.86
N TRP A 94 -7.69 -13.80 3.14
CA TRP A 94 -7.78 -13.96 1.69
C TRP A 94 -8.45 -12.75 1.07
N MET A 95 -7.84 -12.20 0.03
CA MET A 95 -8.37 -11.14 -0.81
C MET A 95 -8.38 -11.62 -2.25
N SER A 96 -9.57 -11.86 -2.81
CA SER A 96 -9.73 -12.35 -4.17
C SER A 96 -9.47 -11.23 -5.18
N LEU A 97 -8.78 -11.56 -6.29
CA LEU A 97 -8.62 -10.66 -7.43
C LEU A 97 -9.76 -10.76 -8.47
N GLY A 98 -10.83 -11.52 -8.16
CA GLY A 98 -11.92 -11.73 -9.11
C GLY A 98 -11.54 -12.52 -10.38
N TYR A 99 -10.36 -13.11 -10.42
CA TYR A 99 -9.83 -13.79 -11.59
C TYR A 99 -9.31 -15.20 -11.23
N LYS A 100 -9.93 -16.24 -11.80
CA LYS A 100 -9.50 -17.67 -11.78
C LYS A 100 -9.00 -18.20 -10.43
N GLY A 101 -9.54 -17.72 -9.31
CA GLY A 101 -9.09 -18.14 -7.99
C GLY A 101 -7.73 -17.60 -7.57
N TYR A 102 -7.20 -16.56 -8.25
CA TYR A 102 -6.03 -15.82 -7.80
C TYR A 102 -6.39 -14.81 -6.71
N GLY A 103 -5.45 -14.57 -5.81
CA GLY A 103 -5.65 -13.65 -4.70
C GLY A 103 -4.34 -13.30 -3.99
N LEU A 104 -4.48 -12.37 -3.05
CA LEU A 104 -3.48 -12.05 -2.05
C LEU A 104 -3.90 -12.72 -0.75
N HIS A 105 -2.97 -13.39 -0.07
CA HIS A 105 -3.32 -14.17 1.12
C HIS A 105 -2.13 -14.38 2.06
N GLY A 106 -2.40 -14.76 3.29
CA GLY A 106 -1.41 -15.21 4.23
C GLY A 106 -0.74 -16.53 3.83
N THR A 107 0.07 -17.08 4.71
CA THR A 107 0.73 -18.37 4.44
C THR A 107 1.07 -19.10 5.73
N ASN A 108 1.11 -20.41 5.67
CA ASN A 108 1.71 -21.28 6.68
C ASN A 108 3.19 -21.60 6.37
N HIS A 109 3.74 -21.01 5.30
CA HIS A 109 5.14 -21.14 4.86
C HIS A 109 5.80 -19.76 4.74
N PRO A 110 6.06 -19.07 5.88
CA PRO A 110 6.62 -17.70 5.88
C PRO A 110 8.02 -17.61 5.23
N GLU A 111 8.77 -18.71 5.20
CA GLU A 111 10.06 -18.84 4.52
C GLU A 111 9.96 -18.70 2.99
N SER A 112 8.76 -18.87 2.43
CA SER A 112 8.52 -18.65 0.98
C SER A 112 8.51 -17.18 0.58
N ILE A 113 8.35 -16.26 1.53
CA ILE A 113 8.31 -14.81 1.27
C ILE A 113 9.66 -14.34 0.73
N GLY A 114 9.61 -13.52 -0.33
CA GLY A 114 10.79 -13.09 -1.09
C GLY A 114 11.18 -14.04 -2.22
N HIS A 115 10.43 -15.12 -2.42
CA HIS A 115 10.73 -16.14 -3.44
C HIS A 115 9.60 -16.33 -4.47
N ALA A 116 9.95 -16.86 -5.66
CA ALA A 116 9.00 -17.34 -6.65
C ALA A 116 8.56 -18.77 -6.29
N ALA A 117 7.59 -18.92 -5.37
CA ALA A 117 7.27 -20.17 -4.72
C ALA A 117 5.78 -20.56 -4.78
N SER A 118 4.88 -19.67 -5.21
CA SER A 118 3.45 -19.93 -5.28
C SER A 118 3.02 -20.61 -6.60
N HIS A 119 1.74 -20.95 -6.69
CA HIS A 119 1.10 -21.38 -7.94
C HIS A 119 0.38 -20.24 -8.66
N GLY A 120 0.85 -19.00 -8.44
CA GLY A 120 0.37 -17.79 -9.09
C GLY A 120 -0.26 -16.76 -8.14
N CYS A 121 -0.79 -17.16 -7.00
CA CYS A 121 -1.24 -16.23 -5.96
C CYS A 121 -0.07 -15.44 -5.34
N ILE A 122 -0.39 -14.30 -4.76
CA ILE A 122 0.56 -13.46 -4.01
C ILE A 122 0.45 -13.85 -2.54
N ARG A 123 1.55 -14.41 -1.98
CA ARG A 123 1.63 -14.79 -0.56
C ARG A 123 2.27 -13.69 0.24
N MET A 124 1.72 -13.42 1.42
CA MET A 124 2.24 -12.50 2.41
C MET A 124 2.46 -13.22 3.74
N ARG A 125 3.30 -12.69 4.62
CA ARG A 125 3.28 -13.14 6.02
C ARG A 125 1.89 -12.88 6.60
N ASN A 126 1.44 -13.70 7.54
CA ASN A 126 0.12 -13.52 8.15
C ASN A 126 -0.03 -12.13 8.80
N GLN A 127 0.99 -11.67 9.49
CA GLN A 127 1.02 -10.34 10.08
C GLN A 127 0.86 -9.23 9.03
N ASP A 128 1.59 -9.32 7.91
CA ASP A 128 1.57 -8.32 6.84
C ASP A 128 0.21 -8.28 6.13
N VAL A 129 -0.37 -9.46 5.85
CA VAL A 129 -1.70 -9.52 5.20
C VAL A 129 -2.82 -9.07 6.13
N GLU A 130 -2.69 -9.30 7.43
CA GLU A 130 -3.66 -8.81 8.43
C GLU A 130 -3.66 -7.28 8.49
N GLU A 131 -2.49 -6.66 8.45
CA GLU A 131 -2.36 -5.21 8.38
C GLU A 131 -2.92 -4.66 7.07
N LEU A 132 -2.48 -5.20 5.92
CA LEU A 132 -2.95 -4.76 4.61
C LEU A 132 -4.47 -4.90 4.47
N PHE A 133 -5.04 -5.98 5.00
CA PHE A 133 -6.48 -6.26 4.97
C PHE A 133 -7.33 -5.19 5.65
N GLN A 134 -6.80 -4.50 6.67
CA GLN A 134 -7.47 -3.40 7.34
C GLN A 134 -7.41 -2.09 6.54
N LEU A 135 -6.41 -1.96 5.68
CA LEU A 135 -6.13 -0.75 4.92
C LEU A 135 -6.82 -0.71 3.57
N VAL A 136 -7.15 -1.88 2.99
CA VAL A 136 -7.74 -1.99 1.65
C VAL A 136 -9.22 -2.37 1.70
N ARG A 137 -9.95 -2.09 0.62
CA ARG A 137 -11.38 -2.33 0.49
C ARG A 137 -11.69 -3.15 -0.75
N VAL A 138 -12.85 -3.78 -0.76
CA VAL A 138 -13.42 -4.35 -2.00
C VAL A 138 -13.62 -3.22 -3.00
N GLY A 139 -13.13 -3.42 -4.22
CA GLY A 139 -13.10 -2.42 -5.29
C GLY A 139 -11.75 -1.72 -5.46
N ASP A 140 -10.85 -1.74 -4.49
CA ASP A 140 -9.52 -1.15 -4.64
C ASP A 140 -8.75 -1.84 -5.79
N GLU A 141 -8.04 -1.02 -6.58
CA GLU A 141 -7.26 -1.50 -7.74
C GLU A 141 -6.02 -2.28 -7.29
N VAL A 142 -5.67 -3.29 -8.08
CA VAL A 142 -4.48 -4.12 -7.88
C VAL A 142 -3.77 -4.32 -9.21
N ASP A 143 -2.60 -3.70 -9.37
CA ASP A 143 -1.77 -3.87 -10.55
C ASP A 143 -0.65 -4.88 -10.28
N LEU A 144 -0.65 -5.99 -11.02
CA LEU A 144 0.42 -6.97 -11.01
C LEU A 144 1.37 -6.70 -12.16
N ILE A 145 2.56 -6.17 -11.84
CA ILE A 145 3.53 -5.64 -12.79
C ILE A 145 4.64 -6.67 -13.01
N LYS A 146 4.76 -7.17 -14.23
CA LYS A 146 5.81 -8.09 -14.63
C LYS A 146 7.06 -7.38 -15.13
N ASP A 147 6.87 -6.28 -15.88
CA ASP A 147 7.93 -5.50 -16.48
C ASP A 147 7.77 -4.03 -16.00
N PRO A 148 8.22 -3.71 -14.76
CA PRO A 148 8.04 -2.37 -14.20
C PRO A 148 8.86 -1.33 -14.93
N THR A 149 8.30 -0.13 -15.13
CA THR A 149 9.06 1.04 -15.54
C THR A 149 10.05 1.46 -14.45
N PRO A 150 11.08 2.26 -14.75
CA PRO A 150 12.00 2.79 -13.74
C PRO A 150 11.26 3.54 -12.61
N GLU A 151 10.21 4.30 -12.93
CA GLU A 151 9.40 5.04 -11.97
C GLU A 151 8.65 4.09 -11.04
N GLU A 152 8.01 3.05 -11.60
CA GLU A 152 7.33 2.03 -10.80
C GLU A 152 8.32 1.23 -9.94
N ALA A 153 9.50 0.90 -10.46
CA ALA A 153 10.53 0.21 -9.69
C ALA A 153 11.00 1.05 -8.49
N ASN A 154 11.12 2.37 -8.64
CA ASN A 154 11.53 3.29 -7.58
C ASN A 154 10.53 3.33 -6.41
N LEU A 155 9.22 3.15 -6.67
CA LEU A 155 8.21 3.08 -5.60
C LEU A 155 8.48 1.97 -4.57
N PHE A 156 9.26 0.96 -4.93
CA PHE A 156 9.60 -0.16 -4.04
C PHE A 156 10.98 -0.03 -3.39
N THR A 157 11.77 0.97 -3.78
CA THR A 157 13.09 1.28 -3.23
C THR A 157 13.05 2.42 -2.22
N GLU A 158 12.09 3.32 -2.35
CA GLU A 158 11.89 4.38 -1.38
C GLU A 158 11.48 3.77 -0.03
N ALA A 159 12.21 4.16 0.97
CA ALA A 159 11.93 3.80 2.34
C ALA A 159 10.50 4.26 2.68
N GLY A 160 9.70 3.38 3.25
CA GLY A 160 8.35 3.72 3.68
C GLY A 160 8.37 4.98 4.57
N PRO A 161 7.22 5.67 4.75
CA PRO A 161 7.13 6.96 5.43
C PRO A 161 7.81 7.01 6.80
N GLU A 162 7.90 5.90 7.51
CA GLU A 162 8.65 5.82 8.79
C GLU A 162 10.17 5.96 8.61
N GLN A 163 10.73 5.48 7.49
CA GLN A 163 12.16 5.63 7.20
C GLN A 163 12.47 7.02 6.66
N MET A 164 11.59 7.62 5.87
CA MET A 164 11.74 9.01 5.42
C MET A 164 11.66 9.99 6.60
N VAL A 165 10.73 9.79 7.53
CA VAL A 165 10.63 10.60 8.75
C VAL A 165 11.86 10.41 9.62
N SER A 166 12.38 9.19 9.76
CA SER A 166 13.59 8.92 10.56
C SER A 166 14.86 9.46 9.91
N GLU A 167 14.98 9.43 8.58
CA GLU A 167 16.10 10.06 7.85
C GLU A 167 16.02 11.58 7.89
N GLN A 168 14.83 12.15 7.77
CA GLN A 168 14.62 13.59 7.87
C GLN A 168 14.94 14.13 9.27
N ILE A 169 14.47 13.46 10.33
CA ILE A 169 14.82 13.79 11.72
C ILE A 169 16.32 13.61 11.96
N ARG A 170 16.95 12.61 11.36
CA ARG A 170 18.41 12.40 11.46
C ARG A 170 19.20 13.48 10.75
N ALA A 171 18.75 13.91 9.56
CA ALA A 171 19.35 14.98 8.79
C ALA A 171 19.22 16.33 9.54
N GLU A 172 18.04 16.65 10.08
CA GLU A 172 17.82 17.86 10.89
C GLU A 172 18.66 17.88 12.16
N ARG A 173 18.80 16.73 12.85
CA ARG A 173 19.67 16.62 14.03
C ARG A 173 21.15 16.79 13.70
N LEU A 174 21.61 16.29 12.53
CA LEU A 174 22.98 16.47 12.07
C LEU A 174 23.26 17.95 11.71
N GLN A 175 22.29 18.60 11.09
CA GLN A 175 22.35 20.00 10.70
C GLN A 175 22.38 20.93 11.94
N ALA A 176 21.49 20.70 12.90
CA ALA A 176 21.46 21.43 14.18
C ALA A 176 22.75 21.22 15.00
N LYS A 177 23.36 20.03 14.92
CA LYS A 177 24.64 19.77 15.60
C LYS A 177 25.82 20.45 14.90
N ALA A 178 25.78 20.61 13.57
CA ALA A 178 26.80 21.35 12.81
C ALA A 178 26.73 22.87 13.12
N GLU A 179 25.52 23.43 13.16
CA GLU A 179 25.30 24.84 13.51
C GLU A 179 25.71 25.17 14.96
N SER A 180 25.45 24.26 15.90
CA SER A 180 25.88 24.45 17.30
C SER A 180 27.40 24.35 17.49
N ALA A 181 28.10 23.63 16.62
CA ALA A 181 29.57 23.52 16.67
C ALA A 181 30.26 24.77 16.11
N ASP A 182 29.66 25.46 15.17
CA ASP A 182 30.24 26.66 14.53
C ASP A 182 30.14 27.93 15.46
N ILE A 183 29.14 27.95 16.35
CA ILE A 183 28.96 29.04 17.33
C ILE A 183 30.03 29.02 18.43
N THR A 184 30.70 27.89 18.68
CA THR A 184 31.69 27.77 19.76
C THR A 184 33.08 28.29 19.37
N ILE A 185 33.35 28.54 18.08
CA ILE A 185 34.67 28.96 17.58
C ILE A 185 34.85 30.50 17.59
N VAL A 186 33.77 31.30 17.69
CA VAL A 186 33.83 32.79 17.59
C VAL A 186 33.95 33.48 18.95
N GLY A 187 33.92 32.75 20.07
CA GLY A 187 33.92 33.30 21.44
C GLY A 187 35.28 33.31 22.18
N GLY A 188 36.41 33.18 21.52
CA GLY A 188 37.72 33.04 22.16
C GLY A 188 38.81 33.93 21.63
N MET A 189 38.58 35.26 21.55
CA MET A 189 39.65 36.27 21.39
C MET A 189 39.23 37.58 22.04
N GLU A 190 39.46 37.72 23.33
CA GLU A 190 39.81 38.96 24.02
C GLU A 190 40.76 38.63 25.15
#